data_0654c1386ec5d6c60fe1b391fb5c3615
#
_entry.id   0654c1386ec5d6c60fe1b391fb5c3615
#
_cell.length_a   1.000
_cell.length_b   1.000
_cell.length_c   1.000
_cell.angle_alpha   90.00
_cell.angle_beta   90.00
_cell.angle_gamma   90.00
#
_symmetry.space_group_name_H-M   'P 1'
#
loop_
_entity.id
_entity.type
_entity.pdbx_description
1 polymer ?
#
loop_
_entity_poly.entity_id
_entity_poly.type
_entity_poly.pdbx_seq_one_letter_code
_entity_poly.pdbx_strand_id
1 'polypeptide(L)'
;MVRPITMPKLGQSEEVGTLVRWRKKVGDPVAKGDILFEIETDKALLEVESFFEGTLLKTVVREGSTVPINTTVGFVGDPGEAIPDVATPPPEFRKPNPVATSKEVPNPAALSPSRGMAEVRMERPAAPVAAVREPLLHPAPSALAAPEVFRISPRAAKLARESAINPTSIVGTGPLGRIVEQDVRKYLESKGYDRLRITPAAKRLAAKENIDVLSLDGQDGQGRITVAVVERAIAEKPQPMSRMRQTIASRLTESFTTTPHFFVTVAVDMTELVNFRSELKAQGAPYTVTDFIQKAVALSLVEFPVVNSTTDGKNVRWHSRVHLGLAVNLEQGLVVPVIRDAEELSLAELHDAATELIAKARAGKLTPDEMGGSTFTISNMGMLDIENFTAIINPGESAILAVSSTLKQPVVKDEQIVVRDIMKMTLSSDHRIIDGATAARFANAIKQKLEEISLWKRLA
;
A
#
# COMPACT_ATOMS: atom_id res chain seq x y z
N MET A 1 8.76 -45.37 16.31
CA MET A 1 7.45 -44.97 15.70
C MET A 1 7.59 -43.65 14.98
N VAL A 2 7.29 -43.60 13.67
CA VAL A 2 7.36 -42.35 12.89
C VAL A 2 6.32 -41.33 13.35
N ARG A 3 6.77 -40.13 13.66
CA ARG A 3 5.94 -39.03 14.14
C ARG A 3 5.99 -37.88 13.15
N PRO A 4 4.84 -37.32 12.73
CA PRO A 4 4.80 -36.14 11.85
C PRO A 4 5.19 -34.88 12.61
N ILE A 5 6.01 -34.04 11.97
CA ILE A 5 6.25 -32.66 12.37
C ILE A 5 5.28 -31.79 11.60
N THR A 6 4.46 -31.02 12.31
CA THR A 6 3.46 -30.15 11.67
C THR A 6 3.83 -28.68 11.80
N MET A 7 3.38 -27.84 10.84
CA MET A 7 3.51 -26.40 10.91
C MET A 7 2.73 -25.88 12.14
N PRO A 8 3.38 -25.27 13.15
CA PRO A 8 2.70 -24.84 14.37
C PRO A 8 1.80 -23.63 14.14
N LYS A 9 0.79 -23.47 15.01
CA LYS A 9 -0.04 -22.26 15.05
C LYS A 9 0.65 -21.21 15.91
N LEU A 10 1.07 -20.10 15.30
CA LEU A 10 1.92 -19.08 15.95
C LEU A 10 1.16 -17.81 16.36
N GLY A 11 -0.11 -17.68 16.00
CA GLY A 11 -0.97 -16.54 16.35
C GLY A 11 -2.44 -16.88 16.24
N GLN A 12 -3.33 -15.96 16.69
CA GLN A 12 -4.77 -16.21 16.66
C GLN A 12 -5.38 -16.03 15.27
N SER A 13 -4.73 -15.34 14.34
CA SER A 13 -5.26 -14.96 13.01
C SER A 13 -4.46 -15.50 11.83
N GLU A 14 -3.37 -16.23 12.04
CA GLU A 14 -2.53 -16.74 10.95
C GLU A 14 -3.03 -18.10 10.47
N GLU A 15 -3.30 -18.22 9.17
CA GLU A 15 -3.74 -19.47 8.52
C GLU A 15 -2.59 -20.17 7.77
N VAL A 16 -1.47 -19.48 7.53
CA VAL A 16 -0.30 -20.00 6.78
C VAL A 16 1.01 -19.59 7.46
N GLY A 17 2.06 -20.38 7.31
CA GLY A 17 3.42 -20.07 7.75
C GLY A 17 4.42 -20.34 6.63
N THR A 18 5.46 -19.50 6.50
CA THR A 18 6.54 -19.68 5.53
C THR A 18 7.73 -20.32 6.20
N LEU A 19 8.12 -21.52 5.77
CA LEU A 19 9.31 -22.21 6.26
C LEU A 19 10.55 -21.56 5.60
N VAL A 20 11.36 -20.85 6.37
CA VAL A 20 12.53 -20.12 5.85
C VAL A 20 13.70 -21.06 5.61
N ARG A 21 14.05 -21.86 6.63
CA ARG A 21 15.23 -22.71 6.58
C ARG A 21 15.13 -23.87 7.56
N TRP A 22 15.61 -25.04 7.15
CA TRP A 22 15.84 -26.19 8.03
C TRP A 22 17.17 -26.04 8.79
N ARG A 23 17.15 -26.24 10.10
CA ARG A 23 18.35 -26.25 10.95
C ARG A 23 18.97 -27.64 11.10
N LYS A 24 18.18 -28.68 10.85
CA LYS A 24 18.59 -30.09 10.84
C LYS A 24 18.43 -30.66 9.42
N LYS A 25 19.30 -31.60 9.06
CA LYS A 25 19.26 -32.32 7.78
C LYS A 25 18.63 -33.70 7.97
N VAL A 26 18.11 -34.27 6.88
CA VAL A 26 17.65 -35.63 6.88
C VAL A 26 18.82 -36.57 7.27
N GLY A 27 18.60 -37.40 8.28
CA GLY A 27 19.60 -38.27 8.89
C GLY A 27 20.21 -37.73 10.20
N ASP A 28 19.98 -36.44 10.55
CA ASP A 28 20.52 -35.89 11.78
C ASP A 28 19.72 -36.37 13.01
N PRO A 29 20.37 -36.60 14.17
CA PRO A 29 19.71 -36.89 15.41
C PRO A 29 19.00 -35.64 15.95
N VAL A 30 17.80 -35.83 16.46
CA VAL A 30 16.91 -34.81 17.01
C VAL A 30 16.59 -35.16 18.44
N ALA A 31 16.91 -34.27 19.38
CA ALA A 31 16.48 -34.35 20.77
C ALA A 31 15.22 -33.50 20.97
N LYS A 32 14.45 -33.79 22.03
CA LYS A 32 13.33 -32.94 22.42
C LYS A 32 13.82 -31.55 22.82
N GLY A 33 13.29 -30.49 22.18
CA GLY A 33 13.73 -29.11 22.36
C GLY A 33 14.78 -28.63 21.33
N ASP A 34 15.26 -29.51 20.44
CA ASP A 34 16.15 -29.08 19.36
C ASP A 34 15.40 -28.24 18.33
N ILE A 35 16.03 -27.17 17.83
CA ILE A 35 15.47 -26.34 16.77
C ILE A 35 15.54 -27.10 15.46
N LEU A 36 14.38 -27.35 14.84
CA LEU A 36 14.24 -28.10 13.58
C LEU A 36 14.32 -27.19 12.37
N PHE A 37 13.57 -26.08 12.40
CA PHE A 37 13.49 -25.13 11.29
C PHE A 37 13.05 -23.77 11.77
N GLU A 38 13.26 -22.76 10.92
CA GLU A 38 12.84 -21.37 11.13
C GLU A 38 11.63 -21.08 10.25
N ILE A 39 10.67 -20.36 10.81
CA ILE A 39 9.48 -19.88 10.08
C ILE A 39 9.39 -18.38 10.18
N GLU A 40 8.96 -17.78 9.09
CA GLU A 40 8.67 -16.37 8.99
C GLU A 40 7.15 -16.16 9.08
N THR A 41 6.78 -15.28 9.99
CA THR A 41 5.42 -14.76 10.12
C THR A 41 5.40 -13.29 9.72
N ASP A 42 4.23 -12.70 9.56
CA ASP A 42 4.07 -11.26 9.25
C ASP A 42 4.79 -10.33 10.27
N LYS A 43 5.14 -10.84 11.44
CA LYS A 43 5.68 -10.02 12.55
C LYS A 43 7.07 -10.41 13.04
N ALA A 44 7.50 -11.65 12.85
CA ALA A 44 8.76 -12.14 13.38
C ALA A 44 9.26 -13.42 12.70
N LEU A 45 10.58 -13.65 12.76
CA LEU A 45 11.21 -14.93 12.49
C LEU A 45 11.19 -15.76 13.79
N LEU A 46 10.60 -16.94 13.76
CA LEU A 46 10.46 -17.81 14.92
C LEU A 46 11.11 -19.16 14.66
N GLU A 47 11.76 -19.70 15.71
CA GLU A 47 12.38 -21.02 15.68
C GLU A 47 11.38 -22.06 16.18
N VAL A 48 11.28 -23.19 15.45
CA VAL A 48 10.39 -24.29 15.81
C VAL A 48 11.21 -25.42 16.40
N GLU A 49 10.89 -25.76 17.64
CA GLU A 49 11.55 -26.83 18.40
C GLU A 49 10.86 -28.18 18.18
N SER A 50 11.63 -29.25 18.32
CA SER A 50 11.11 -30.63 18.27
C SER A 50 10.40 -30.99 19.57
N PHE A 51 9.18 -31.50 19.48
CA PHE A 51 8.49 -32.12 20.60
C PHE A 51 8.86 -33.59 20.81
N PHE A 52 9.62 -34.17 19.87
CA PHE A 52 9.94 -35.59 19.81
C PHE A 52 11.45 -35.79 19.69
N GLU A 53 11.94 -36.91 20.21
CA GLU A 53 13.30 -37.43 20.01
C GLU A 53 13.33 -38.51 18.92
N GLY A 54 14.44 -38.59 18.19
CA GLY A 54 14.65 -39.56 17.11
C GLY A 54 15.62 -39.05 16.06
N THR A 55 15.45 -39.48 14.81
CA THR A 55 16.21 -39.01 13.65
C THR A 55 15.26 -38.36 12.68
N LEU A 56 15.67 -37.24 12.04
CA LEU A 56 14.89 -36.56 10.99
C LEU A 56 14.91 -37.48 9.74
N LEU A 57 13.78 -38.16 9.48
CA LEU A 57 13.71 -39.18 8.42
C LEU A 57 13.44 -38.58 7.04
N LYS A 58 12.57 -37.57 6.96
CA LYS A 58 12.19 -36.93 5.70
C LYS A 58 11.69 -35.50 5.94
N THR A 59 12.07 -34.58 5.04
CA THR A 59 11.47 -33.25 4.91
C THR A 59 10.49 -33.25 3.75
N VAL A 60 9.24 -32.86 3.97
CA VAL A 60 8.17 -32.85 2.96
C VAL A 60 8.05 -31.48 2.31
N VAL A 61 8.36 -30.42 3.06
CA VAL A 61 8.27 -29.03 2.63
C VAL A 61 9.67 -28.47 2.40
N ARG A 62 9.88 -27.79 1.27
CA ARG A 62 11.16 -27.16 0.92
C ARG A 62 11.29 -25.80 1.63
N GLU A 63 12.54 -25.39 1.81
CA GLU A 63 12.87 -24.03 2.27
C GLU A 63 12.27 -22.97 1.35
N GLY A 64 11.72 -21.89 1.92
CA GLY A 64 11.03 -20.83 1.20
C GLY A 64 9.57 -21.13 0.85
N SER A 65 9.01 -22.27 1.25
CA SER A 65 7.63 -22.63 0.94
C SER A 65 6.65 -22.12 1.99
N THR A 66 5.52 -21.56 1.55
CA THR A 66 4.40 -21.16 2.41
C THR A 66 3.37 -22.29 2.45
N VAL A 67 3.03 -22.76 3.64
CA VAL A 67 2.09 -23.87 3.85
C VAL A 67 1.07 -23.55 4.94
N PRO A 68 -0.15 -24.11 4.86
CA PRO A 68 -1.16 -23.95 5.90
C PRO A 68 -0.69 -24.48 7.26
N ILE A 69 -1.20 -23.91 8.33
CA ILE A 69 -1.01 -24.40 9.69
C ILE A 69 -1.53 -25.83 9.80
N ASN A 70 -0.88 -26.65 10.66
CA ASN A 70 -1.12 -28.09 10.83
C ASN A 70 -0.77 -28.97 9.60
N THR A 71 -0.15 -28.41 8.55
CA THR A 71 0.39 -29.20 7.45
C THR A 71 1.63 -29.97 7.92
N THR A 72 1.76 -31.26 7.56
CA THR A 72 2.95 -32.04 7.86
C THR A 72 4.13 -31.55 7.04
N VAL A 73 5.19 -31.08 7.71
CA VAL A 73 6.40 -30.52 7.09
C VAL A 73 7.56 -31.50 7.07
N GLY A 74 7.56 -32.50 7.95
CA GLY A 74 8.60 -33.52 8.03
C GLY A 74 8.23 -34.69 8.94
N PHE A 75 9.13 -35.63 9.09
CA PHE A 75 8.97 -36.84 9.94
C PHE A 75 10.20 -37.11 10.77
N VAL A 76 9.99 -37.40 12.06
CA VAL A 76 11.01 -37.88 13.00
C VAL A 76 10.64 -39.28 13.48
N GLY A 77 11.62 -40.15 13.57
CA GLY A 77 11.44 -41.54 14.02
C GLY A 77 12.77 -42.31 14.10
N ASP A 78 12.71 -43.62 14.25
CA ASP A 78 13.91 -44.45 14.29
C ASP A 78 14.45 -44.73 12.87
N PRO A 79 15.78 -44.80 12.68
CA PRO A 79 16.37 -45.06 11.35
C PRO A 79 15.85 -46.36 10.73
N GLY A 80 15.27 -46.28 9.53
CA GLY A 80 14.76 -47.44 8.78
C GLY A 80 13.26 -47.70 8.95
N GLU A 81 12.53 -46.93 9.71
CA GLU A 81 11.05 -47.03 9.78
C GLU A 81 10.37 -46.59 8.48
N ALA A 82 9.31 -47.31 8.08
CA ALA A 82 8.53 -46.96 6.91
C ALA A 82 7.77 -45.66 7.11
N ILE A 83 8.05 -44.67 6.28
CA ILE A 83 7.39 -43.35 6.32
C ILE A 83 6.03 -43.45 5.64
N PRO A 84 4.91 -43.02 6.26
CA PRO A 84 3.61 -42.99 5.61
C PRO A 84 3.67 -42.17 4.33
N ASP A 85 3.05 -42.66 3.26
CA ASP A 85 2.97 -41.91 2.00
C ASP A 85 1.94 -40.77 2.16
N VAL A 86 2.42 -39.62 2.56
CA VAL A 86 1.60 -38.39 2.66
C VAL A 86 1.76 -37.65 1.34
N ALA A 87 0.65 -37.42 0.66
CA ALA A 87 0.61 -36.62 -0.55
C ALA A 87 1.36 -35.30 -0.30
N THR A 88 2.41 -35.05 -1.07
CA THR A 88 3.15 -33.79 -1.07
C THR A 88 2.13 -32.67 -1.28
N PRO A 89 2.06 -31.66 -0.42
CA PRO A 89 1.16 -30.54 -0.65
C PRO A 89 1.48 -29.96 -2.02
N PRO A 90 0.46 -29.61 -2.84
CA PRO A 90 0.70 -29.08 -4.17
C PRO A 90 1.58 -27.82 -4.05
N PRO A 91 2.54 -27.63 -4.96
CA PRO A 91 3.35 -26.43 -4.99
C PRO A 91 2.42 -25.24 -5.26
N GLU A 92 2.44 -24.26 -4.37
CA GLU A 92 1.78 -22.98 -4.44
C GLU A 92 0.25 -22.98 -4.25
N PHE A 93 -0.17 -22.47 -3.11
CA PHE A 93 -1.53 -21.96 -2.93
C PHE A 93 -1.70 -20.69 -3.78
N ARG A 94 -2.07 -20.86 -5.06
CA ARG A 94 -2.67 -19.78 -5.86
C ARG A 94 -4.06 -19.50 -5.29
N LYS A 95 -4.35 -18.24 -4.96
CA LYS A 95 -5.71 -17.79 -4.67
C LYS A 95 -6.66 -18.29 -5.75
N PRO A 96 -7.82 -18.89 -5.42
CA PRO A 96 -8.74 -19.39 -6.42
C PRO A 96 -9.28 -18.24 -7.26
N ASN A 97 -9.10 -18.33 -8.57
CA ASN A 97 -9.86 -17.51 -9.53
C ASN A 97 -11.35 -17.89 -9.41
N PRO A 98 -12.27 -16.93 -9.46
CA PRO A 98 -13.69 -17.25 -9.47
C PRO A 98 -14.03 -18.04 -10.74
N VAL A 99 -14.49 -19.26 -10.53
CA VAL A 99 -15.01 -20.16 -11.58
C VAL A 99 -16.29 -19.54 -12.13
N ALA A 100 -16.27 -19.22 -13.42
CA ALA A 100 -17.47 -18.90 -14.18
C ALA A 100 -18.34 -20.16 -14.29
N THR A 101 -19.41 -20.22 -13.53
CA THR A 101 -20.49 -21.19 -13.75
C THR A 101 -21.55 -20.54 -14.64
N SER A 102 -21.47 -20.85 -15.92
CA SER A 102 -22.59 -20.74 -16.84
C SER A 102 -23.66 -21.77 -16.47
N LYS A 103 -24.79 -21.33 -16.00
CA LYS A 103 -26.05 -22.08 -16.08
C LYS A 103 -27.10 -21.21 -16.72
N GLU A 104 -27.46 -21.63 -17.93
CA GLU A 104 -28.65 -21.20 -18.64
C GLU A 104 -29.88 -21.33 -17.75
N VAL A 105 -30.71 -20.31 -17.73
CA VAL A 105 -32.09 -20.35 -17.26
C VAL A 105 -32.97 -19.86 -18.43
N PRO A 106 -34.05 -20.58 -18.77
CA PRO A 106 -34.81 -20.36 -20.00
C PRO A 106 -35.73 -19.14 -19.92
N ASN A 107 -35.86 -18.51 -21.09
CA ASN A 107 -36.72 -17.40 -21.41
C ASN A 107 -38.22 -17.81 -21.35
N PRO A 108 -39.10 -17.07 -20.69
CA PRO A 108 -40.53 -17.10 -21.01
C PRO A 108 -40.93 -15.95 -21.90
N ALA A 109 -41.65 -16.34 -22.95
CA ALA A 109 -42.13 -15.58 -24.08
C ALA A 109 -43.13 -14.48 -23.77
N ALA A 110 -43.06 -13.47 -24.63
CA ALA A 110 -44.12 -12.72 -25.30
C ALA A 110 -45.25 -12.08 -24.49
N LEU A 111 -45.29 -10.78 -24.56
CA LEU A 111 -46.53 -10.00 -24.83
C LEU A 111 -46.12 -8.63 -25.43
N SER A 112 -46.46 -8.45 -26.71
CA SER A 112 -46.58 -7.15 -27.44
C SER A 112 -48.12 -6.89 -27.61
N PRO A 113 -48.60 -5.76 -28.17
CA PRO A 113 -48.03 -4.44 -28.44
C PRO A 113 -49.00 -3.26 -28.12
N SER A 114 -48.50 -2.01 -28.16
CA SER A 114 -49.26 -0.93 -28.82
C SER A 114 -48.45 0.37 -29.03
N ARG A 115 -48.33 0.76 -30.29
CA ARG A 115 -48.47 2.09 -30.94
C ARG A 115 -47.96 3.31 -30.16
N GLY A 116 -47.01 4.06 -30.67
CA GLY A 116 -46.94 4.84 -31.87
C GLY A 116 -46.18 6.13 -31.56
N MET A 117 -45.33 6.53 -32.42
CA MET A 117 -45.10 7.86 -33.02
C MET A 117 -43.62 8.20 -33.27
N ALA A 118 -43.40 8.35 -34.58
CA ALA A 118 -42.52 9.32 -35.24
C ALA A 118 -40.99 9.17 -35.15
N GLU A 119 -40.47 8.66 -36.25
CA GLU A 119 -39.09 8.82 -36.75
C GLU A 119 -38.70 10.31 -36.87
N VAL A 120 -37.53 10.65 -36.36
CA VAL A 120 -36.67 11.68 -36.91
C VAL A 120 -35.31 11.07 -37.19
N ARG A 121 -35.08 10.78 -38.47
CA ARG A 121 -33.82 10.28 -39.02
C ARG A 121 -32.84 11.43 -39.12
N MET A 122 -31.74 11.38 -38.37
CA MET A 122 -30.56 12.18 -38.67
C MET A 122 -29.40 11.23 -38.96
N GLU A 123 -29.05 11.12 -40.20
CA GLU A 123 -27.80 10.50 -40.68
C GLU A 123 -26.60 11.33 -40.22
N ARG A 124 -25.67 10.68 -39.54
CA ARG A 124 -24.29 11.17 -39.40
C ARG A 124 -23.35 10.15 -40.02
N PRO A 125 -22.39 10.60 -40.85
CA PRO A 125 -21.43 9.71 -41.45
C PRO A 125 -20.47 9.13 -40.39
N ALA A 126 -20.25 7.82 -40.47
CA ALA A 126 -19.33 7.08 -39.67
C ALA A 126 -17.87 7.48 -39.96
N ALA A 127 -17.19 8.04 -39.01
CA ALA A 127 -15.73 8.11 -39.02
C ALA A 127 -15.14 6.75 -38.61
N PRO A 128 -13.99 6.33 -39.18
CA PRO A 128 -13.40 5.03 -38.86
C PRO A 128 -12.91 4.99 -37.42
N VAL A 129 -13.42 4.02 -36.70
CA VAL A 129 -12.97 3.73 -35.32
C VAL A 129 -11.53 3.27 -35.40
N ALA A 130 -10.61 4.08 -34.88
CA ALA A 130 -9.22 3.69 -34.67
C ALA A 130 -9.18 2.48 -33.74
N ALA A 131 -8.47 1.45 -34.13
CA ALA A 131 -8.26 0.24 -33.35
C ALA A 131 -7.75 0.61 -31.96
N VAL A 132 -8.52 0.25 -30.93
CA VAL A 132 -8.11 0.31 -29.54
C VAL A 132 -6.91 -0.62 -29.41
N ARG A 133 -5.73 -0.07 -29.20
CA ARG A 133 -4.56 -0.85 -28.82
C ARG A 133 -4.85 -1.49 -27.47
N GLU A 134 -4.83 -2.82 -27.42
CA GLU A 134 -4.82 -3.56 -26.18
C GLU A 134 -3.73 -3.01 -25.26
N PRO A 135 -4.02 -2.79 -23.97
CA PRO A 135 -2.98 -2.42 -23.04
C PRO A 135 -1.97 -3.56 -22.97
N LEU A 136 -0.70 -3.24 -23.24
CA LEU A 136 0.42 -4.16 -23.02
C LEU A 136 0.35 -4.63 -21.57
N LEU A 137 -0.08 -5.88 -21.37
CA LEU A 137 0.08 -6.59 -20.11
C LEU A 137 1.57 -6.60 -19.80
N HIS A 138 1.98 -5.81 -18.82
CA HIS A 138 3.31 -5.98 -18.24
C HIS A 138 3.40 -7.42 -17.74
N PRO A 139 4.45 -8.17 -18.11
CA PRO A 139 4.63 -9.50 -17.56
C PRO A 139 4.67 -9.39 -16.03
N ALA A 140 3.90 -10.25 -15.36
CA ALA A 140 3.95 -10.39 -13.92
C ALA A 140 5.42 -10.53 -13.49
N PRO A 141 5.83 -9.93 -12.35
CA PRO A 141 7.19 -10.09 -11.87
C PRO A 141 7.48 -11.57 -11.73
N SER A 142 8.45 -12.03 -12.52
CA SER A 142 8.97 -13.39 -12.47
C SER A 142 9.35 -13.70 -11.03
N ALA A 143 8.98 -14.90 -10.58
CA ALA A 143 9.31 -15.43 -9.27
C ALA A 143 10.74 -15.04 -8.88
N LEU A 144 10.89 -14.44 -7.69
CA LEU A 144 12.18 -14.10 -7.10
C LEU A 144 13.03 -15.38 -7.05
N ALA A 145 13.90 -15.55 -8.05
CA ALA A 145 15.01 -16.47 -7.95
C ALA A 145 15.81 -16.11 -6.70
N ALA A 146 16.20 -17.10 -5.92
CA ALA A 146 17.10 -16.91 -4.79
C ALA A 146 18.24 -15.98 -5.22
N PRO A 147 18.68 -15.03 -4.38
CA PRO A 147 19.69 -14.05 -4.78
C PRO A 147 20.92 -14.80 -5.26
N GLU A 148 21.14 -14.80 -6.58
CA GLU A 148 22.37 -15.33 -7.15
C GLU A 148 23.52 -14.55 -6.52
N VAL A 149 24.34 -15.25 -5.76
CA VAL A 149 25.51 -14.63 -5.11
C VAL A 149 26.43 -14.11 -6.21
N PHE A 150 26.43 -12.81 -6.42
CA PHE A 150 27.26 -12.15 -7.40
C PHE A 150 28.74 -12.42 -7.09
N ARG A 151 29.42 -13.13 -7.98
CA ARG A 151 30.82 -13.55 -7.81
C ARG A 151 31.66 -12.98 -8.94
N ILE A 152 32.63 -12.15 -8.58
CA ILE A 152 33.57 -11.53 -9.52
C ILE A 152 35.00 -11.68 -8.99
N SER A 153 35.96 -11.94 -9.89
CA SER A 153 37.35 -11.99 -9.51
C SER A 153 37.93 -10.56 -9.30
N PRO A 154 38.95 -10.37 -8.45
CA PRO A 154 39.53 -9.04 -8.21
C PRO A 154 40.03 -8.36 -9.49
N ARG A 155 40.59 -9.12 -10.43
CA ARG A 155 41.07 -8.59 -11.73
C ARG A 155 39.89 -8.16 -12.61
N ALA A 156 38.81 -8.95 -12.67
CA ALA A 156 37.60 -8.60 -13.40
C ALA A 156 36.93 -7.34 -12.81
N ALA A 157 36.84 -7.27 -11.48
CA ALA A 157 36.29 -6.10 -10.80
C ALA A 157 37.08 -4.81 -11.04
N LYS A 158 38.42 -4.94 -11.07
CA LYS A 158 39.32 -3.82 -11.41
C LYS A 158 39.07 -3.35 -12.84
N LEU A 159 39.06 -4.27 -13.81
CA LEU A 159 38.83 -3.94 -15.22
C LEU A 159 37.43 -3.32 -15.44
N ALA A 160 36.39 -3.86 -14.84
CA ALA A 160 35.02 -3.30 -14.92
C ALA A 160 34.96 -1.86 -14.39
N ARG A 161 35.64 -1.59 -13.25
CA ARG A 161 35.75 -0.25 -12.67
C ARG A 161 36.52 0.70 -13.53
N GLU A 162 37.68 0.27 -14.06
CA GLU A 162 38.50 1.09 -14.96
C GLU A 162 37.81 1.40 -16.28
N SER A 163 36.92 0.51 -16.72
CA SER A 163 36.05 0.70 -17.89
C SER A 163 34.79 1.45 -17.61
N ALA A 164 34.49 1.76 -16.34
CA ALA A 164 33.25 2.38 -15.87
C ALA A 164 32.00 1.64 -16.37
N ILE A 165 31.94 0.31 -16.20
CA ILE A 165 30.77 -0.54 -16.55
C ILE A 165 30.21 -1.28 -15.36
N ASN A 166 28.92 -1.62 -15.43
CA ASN A 166 28.29 -2.48 -14.44
C ASN A 166 28.46 -3.96 -14.83
N PRO A 167 29.20 -4.78 -14.04
CA PRO A 167 29.43 -6.17 -14.38
C PRO A 167 28.27 -7.12 -14.07
N THR A 168 27.14 -6.66 -13.54
CA THR A 168 26.00 -7.53 -13.14
C THR A 168 25.34 -8.23 -14.34
N SER A 169 25.44 -7.67 -15.54
CA SER A 169 24.90 -8.25 -16.77
C SER A 169 25.86 -9.23 -17.46
N ILE A 170 27.05 -9.46 -16.89
CA ILE A 170 28.06 -10.34 -17.48
C ILE A 170 27.90 -11.76 -16.96
N VAL A 171 27.77 -12.73 -17.86
CA VAL A 171 27.74 -14.15 -17.50
C VAL A 171 29.17 -14.62 -17.21
N GLY A 172 29.41 -15.09 -15.97
CA GLY A 172 30.73 -15.56 -15.57
C GLY A 172 31.04 -16.96 -16.06
N THR A 173 32.22 -17.17 -16.64
CA THR A 173 32.72 -18.49 -17.09
C THR A 173 33.60 -19.19 -16.08
N GLY A 174 34.00 -18.53 -15.00
CA GLY A 174 34.84 -19.09 -13.94
C GLY A 174 34.09 -20.06 -13.00
N PRO A 175 34.83 -20.70 -12.08
CA PRO A 175 34.26 -21.66 -11.13
C PRO A 175 33.07 -21.07 -10.37
N LEU A 176 31.98 -21.86 -10.28
CA LEU A 176 30.71 -21.45 -9.64
C LEU A 176 30.08 -20.19 -10.24
N GLY A 177 30.21 -19.96 -11.55
CA GLY A 177 29.65 -18.78 -12.21
C GLY A 177 30.39 -17.47 -11.94
N ARG A 178 31.65 -17.53 -11.46
CA ARG A 178 32.43 -16.35 -11.17
C ARG A 178 32.83 -15.62 -12.46
N ILE A 179 32.60 -14.33 -12.50
CA ILE A 179 33.06 -13.46 -13.60
C ILE A 179 34.58 -13.33 -13.53
N VAL A 180 35.26 -13.70 -14.61
CA VAL A 180 36.71 -13.57 -14.76
C VAL A 180 37.06 -12.42 -15.72
N GLU A 181 38.32 -11.99 -15.73
CA GLU A 181 38.76 -10.85 -16.54
C GLU A 181 38.43 -11.03 -18.03
N GLN A 182 38.54 -12.27 -18.54
CA GLN A 182 38.26 -12.58 -19.95
C GLN A 182 36.79 -12.34 -20.31
N ASP A 183 35.87 -12.58 -19.39
CA ASP A 183 34.43 -12.34 -19.59
C ASP A 183 34.14 -10.85 -19.75
N VAL A 184 34.79 -10.03 -18.90
CA VAL A 184 34.68 -8.57 -18.98
C VAL A 184 35.25 -8.06 -20.32
N ARG A 185 36.39 -8.58 -20.77
CA ARG A 185 36.98 -8.19 -22.08
C ARG A 185 36.06 -8.53 -23.24
N LYS A 186 35.55 -9.76 -23.28
CA LYS A 186 34.60 -10.18 -24.31
C LYS A 186 33.29 -9.33 -24.29
N TYR A 187 32.83 -8.99 -23.11
CA TYR A 187 31.65 -8.13 -22.97
C TYR A 187 31.91 -6.73 -23.54
N LEU A 188 33.03 -6.12 -23.20
CA LEU A 188 33.43 -4.82 -23.73
C LEU A 188 33.54 -4.83 -25.27
N GLU A 189 34.18 -5.86 -25.86
CA GLU A 189 34.24 -6.04 -27.31
C GLU A 189 32.86 -6.19 -27.95
N SER A 190 32.02 -7.05 -27.38
CA SER A 190 30.65 -7.30 -27.87
C SER A 190 29.74 -6.06 -27.85
N LYS A 191 29.99 -5.16 -26.90
CA LYS A 191 29.27 -3.88 -26.77
C LYS A 191 29.93 -2.73 -27.53
N GLY A 192 31.00 -2.98 -28.24
CA GLY A 192 31.70 -1.96 -29.02
C GLY A 192 32.32 -0.85 -28.17
N TYR A 193 32.80 -1.19 -26.96
CA TYR A 193 33.35 -0.22 -26.02
C TYR A 193 34.49 0.61 -26.63
N ASP A 194 35.33 0.05 -27.48
CA ASP A 194 36.47 0.73 -28.14
C ASP A 194 35.98 1.82 -29.12
N ARG A 195 34.72 1.80 -29.53
CA ARG A 195 34.12 2.81 -30.40
C ARG A 195 33.54 3.98 -29.64
N LEU A 196 33.40 3.86 -28.31
CA LEU A 196 32.86 4.92 -27.47
C LEU A 196 33.83 6.10 -27.39
N ARG A 197 33.34 7.27 -27.75
CA ARG A 197 34.07 8.52 -27.58
C ARG A 197 33.72 9.09 -26.19
N ILE A 198 34.47 8.71 -25.16
CA ILE A 198 34.32 9.22 -23.80
C ILE A 198 35.50 10.11 -23.41
N THR A 199 35.24 11.24 -22.79
CA THR A 199 36.30 12.10 -22.26
C THR A 199 36.91 11.47 -21.00
N PRO A 200 38.26 11.63 -20.77
CA PRO A 200 38.90 11.08 -19.57
C PRO A 200 38.27 11.53 -18.23
N ALA A 201 37.79 12.77 -18.19
CA ALA A 201 37.09 13.31 -17.02
C ALA A 201 35.73 12.63 -16.79
N ALA A 202 34.94 12.47 -17.86
CA ALA A 202 33.65 11.75 -17.81
C ALA A 202 33.82 10.29 -17.37
N LYS A 203 34.84 9.59 -17.92
CA LYS A 203 35.14 8.20 -17.53
C LYS A 203 35.51 8.08 -16.05
N ARG A 204 36.33 8.98 -15.52
CA ARG A 204 36.68 9.01 -14.10
C ARG A 204 35.48 9.28 -13.21
N LEU A 205 34.62 10.22 -13.60
CA LEU A 205 33.42 10.54 -12.87
C LEU A 205 32.44 9.36 -12.88
N ALA A 206 32.21 8.74 -14.03
CA ALA A 206 31.35 7.55 -14.17
C ALA A 206 31.83 6.37 -13.30
N ALA A 207 33.16 6.12 -13.30
CA ALA A 207 33.78 5.08 -12.47
C ALA A 207 33.62 5.36 -10.96
N LYS A 208 33.73 6.64 -10.55
CA LYS A 208 33.58 7.07 -9.16
C LYS A 208 32.14 6.87 -8.68
N GLU A 209 31.17 7.25 -9.49
CA GLU A 209 29.74 7.25 -9.14
C GLU A 209 29.02 5.94 -9.55
N ASN A 210 29.77 4.92 -10.03
CA ASN A 210 29.25 3.64 -10.52
C ASN A 210 28.16 3.81 -11.59
N ILE A 211 28.39 4.65 -12.57
CA ILE A 211 27.56 4.82 -13.77
C ILE A 211 28.10 3.93 -14.88
N ASP A 212 27.27 3.11 -15.49
CA ASP A 212 27.61 2.29 -16.62
C ASP A 212 27.66 3.15 -17.89
N VAL A 213 28.86 3.34 -18.46
CA VAL A 213 29.03 4.17 -19.67
C VAL A 213 28.38 3.55 -20.91
N LEU A 214 28.15 2.23 -20.91
CA LEU A 214 27.47 1.52 -22.00
C LEU A 214 25.96 1.75 -22.02
N SER A 215 25.40 2.20 -20.89
CA SER A 215 23.95 2.50 -20.78
C SER A 215 23.63 3.97 -21.05
N LEU A 216 24.62 4.80 -21.37
CA LEU A 216 24.40 6.22 -21.55
C LEU A 216 23.89 6.52 -22.97
N ASP A 217 22.64 6.88 -23.09
CA ASP A 217 21.96 7.30 -24.34
C ASP A 217 22.13 8.79 -24.59
N GLY A 218 23.03 9.47 -24.23
CA GLY A 218 23.11 10.91 -24.40
C GLY A 218 24.48 11.33 -24.92
N GLN A 219 24.64 11.20 -26.19
CA GLN A 219 25.79 11.79 -26.85
C GLN A 219 25.53 13.28 -27.03
N ASP A 220 26.53 14.12 -26.80
CA ASP A 220 26.49 15.47 -27.32
C ASP A 220 26.29 15.37 -28.86
N GLY A 221 25.76 16.38 -29.51
CA GLY A 221 25.49 16.35 -30.96
C GLY A 221 26.69 15.89 -31.83
N GLN A 222 27.82 15.51 -31.22
CA GLN A 222 29.02 14.97 -31.85
C GLN A 222 29.30 13.50 -31.49
N GLY A 223 28.37 12.83 -30.79
CA GLY A 223 28.53 11.42 -30.43
C GLY A 223 29.55 11.14 -29.32
N ARG A 224 29.80 12.10 -28.42
CA ARG A 224 30.80 12.00 -27.36
C ARG A 224 30.12 12.00 -25.97
N ILE A 225 30.57 11.14 -25.08
CA ILE A 225 30.19 11.13 -23.66
C ILE A 225 31.05 12.15 -22.92
N THR A 226 30.42 13.23 -22.46
CA THR A 226 31.06 14.33 -21.72
C THR A 226 30.71 14.23 -20.23
N VAL A 227 31.35 15.07 -19.41
CA VAL A 227 31.03 15.18 -17.97
C VAL A 227 29.57 15.52 -17.75
N ALA A 228 28.98 16.43 -18.55
CA ALA A 228 27.58 16.83 -18.44
C ALA A 228 26.60 15.65 -18.70
N VAL A 229 26.95 14.72 -19.61
CA VAL A 229 26.15 13.50 -19.84
C VAL A 229 26.18 12.60 -18.61
N VAL A 230 27.37 12.42 -18.01
CA VAL A 230 27.51 11.60 -16.80
C VAL A 230 26.80 12.25 -15.60
N GLU A 231 26.91 13.56 -15.43
CA GLU A 231 26.20 14.30 -14.35
C GLU A 231 24.68 14.17 -14.49
N ARG A 232 24.15 14.22 -15.71
CA ARG A 232 22.72 13.95 -15.96
C ARG A 232 22.35 12.52 -15.54
N ALA A 233 23.15 11.53 -15.95
CA ALA A 233 22.92 10.14 -15.57
C ALA A 233 23.03 9.90 -14.05
N ILE A 234 23.88 10.65 -13.35
CA ILE A 234 23.94 10.63 -11.88
C ILE A 234 22.66 11.18 -11.28
N ALA A 235 22.13 12.29 -11.81
CA ALA A 235 20.89 12.89 -11.35
C ALA A 235 19.67 11.98 -11.61
N GLU A 236 19.68 11.22 -12.70
CA GLU A 236 18.65 10.28 -13.11
C GLU A 236 18.80 8.89 -12.47
N LYS A 237 19.87 8.64 -11.72
CA LYS A 237 20.16 7.34 -11.12
C LYS A 237 19.04 6.95 -10.14
N PRO A 238 18.44 5.74 -10.31
CA PRO A 238 17.42 5.26 -9.38
C PRO A 238 17.92 5.26 -7.94
N GLN A 239 17.15 5.90 -7.06
CA GLN A 239 17.44 5.93 -5.64
C GLN A 239 16.50 4.97 -4.90
N PRO A 240 17.01 4.13 -4.00
CA PRO A 240 16.15 3.25 -3.21
C PRO A 240 15.25 4.07 -2.31
N MET A 241 13.96 3.75 -2.29
CA MET A 241 13.03 4.33 -1.34
C MET A 241 13.45 4.00 0.10
N SER A 242 13.24 4.93 1.03
CA SER A 242 13.41 4.67 2.45
C SER A 242 12.49 3.52 2.91
N ARG A 243 12.87 2.80 3.97
CA ARG A 243 12.02 1.72 4.54
C ARG A 243 10.63 2.22 4.89
N MET A 244 10.53 3.39 5.50
CA MET A 244 9.24 4.03 5.79
C MET A 244 8.40 4.22 4.52
N ARG A 245 8.99 4.74 3.44
CA ARG A 245 8.31 4.95 2.16
C ARG A 245 7.86 3.63 1.52
N GLN A 246 8.68 2.58 1.62
CA GLN A 246 8.33 1.23 1.15
C GLN A 246 7.12 0.66 1.92
N THR A 247 7.10 0.80 3.24
CA THR A 247 5.97 0.36 4.09
C THR A 247 4.69 1.13 3.75
N ILE A 248 4.77 2.46 3.58
CA ILE A 248 3.63 3.27 3.17
C ILE A 248 3.12 2.82 1.79
N ALA A 249 4.02 2.63 0.82
CA ALA A 249 3.66 2.19 -0.53
C ALA A 249 2.94 0.84 -0.52
N SER A 250 3.46 -0.15 0.22
CA SER A 250 2.83 -1.48 0.36
C SER A 250 1.43 -1.37 0.95
N ARG A 251 1.28 -0.67 2.08
CA ARG A 251 -0.01 -0.52 2.78
C ARG A 251 -1.07 0.20 1.94
N LEU A 252 -0.69 1.30 1.27
CA LEU A 252 -1.64 2.04 0.44
C LEU A 252 -2.02 1.26 -0.83
N THR A 253 -1.05 0.55 -1.44
CA THR A 253 -1.34 -0.33 -2.59
C THR A 253 -2.29 -1.44 -2.18
N GLU A 254 -2.06 -2.10 -1.05
CA GLU A 254 -2.95 -3.13 -0.52
C GLU A 254 -4.36 -2.60 -0.30
N SER A 255 -4.52 -1.48 0.41
CA SER A 255 -5.83 -0.86 0.63
C SER A 255 -6.55 -0.56 -0.68
N PHE A 256 -5.88 0.11 -1.62
CA PHE A 256 -6.50 0.53 -2.87
C PHE A 256 -6.88 -0.64 -3.79
N THR A 257 -6.10 -1.72 -3.78
CA THR A 257 -6.34 -2.90 -4.63
C THR A 257 -7.34 -3.89 -4.04
N THR A 258 -7.46 -3.96 -2.70
CA THR A 258 -8.33 -4.94 -2.03
C THR A 258 -9.67 -4.36 -1.58
N THR A 259 -9.78 -3.04 -1.47
CA THR A 259 -10.99 -2.34 -1.02
C THR A 259 -11.66 -1.61 -2.18
N PRO A 260 -12.89 -1.96 -2.57
CA PRO A 260 -13.63 -1.23 -3.58
C PRO A 260 -14.07 0.13 -3.06
N HIS A 261 -13.29 1.16 -3.35
CA HIS A 261 -13.55 2.53 -2.92
C HIS A 261 -14.75 3.13 -3.65
N PHE A 262 -15.68 3.71 -2.89
CA PHE A 262 -16.80 4.50 -3.38
C PHE A 262 -16.72 5.92 -2.82
N PHE A 263 -16.90 6.93 -3.65
CA PHE A 263 -16.67 8.33 -3.30
C PHE A 263 -17.95 9.15 -3.33
N VAL A 264 -18.21 9.91 -2.26
CA VAL A 264 -19.32 10.84 -2.17
C VAL A 264 -18.79 12.22 -1.75
N THR A 265 -19.09 13.24 -2.56
CA THR A 265 -18.68 14.63 -2.26
C THR A 265 -19.90 15.48 -1.91
N VAL A 266 -19.79 16.24 -0.84
CA VAL A 266 -20.78 17.25 -0.44
C VAL A 266 -20.13 18.63 -0.32
N ALA A 267 -20.88 19.67 -0.66
CA ALA A 267 -20.49 21.06 -0.43
C ALA A 267 -21.15 21.57 0.84
N VAL A 268 -20.37 22.20 1.71
CA VAL A 268 -20.77 22.73 3.02
C VAL A 268 -20.64 24.24 3.02
N ASP A 269 -21.68 24.96 3.42
CA ASP A 269 -21.62 26.40 3.66
C ASP A 269 -21.01 26.68 5.05
N MET A 270 -19.75 27.01 5.07
CA MET A 270 -18.96 27.27 6.28
C MET A 270 -19.09 28.71 6.79
N THR A 271 -19.83 29.58 6.11
CA THR A 271 -19.84 31.03 6.37
C THR A 271 -20.18 31.38 7.81
N GLU A 272 -21.27 30.80 8.34
CA GLU A 272 -21.70 31.06 9.72
C GLU A 272 -20.69 30.47 10.74
N LEU A 273 -20.15 29.30 10.48
CA LEU A 273 -19.16 28.68 11.35
C LEU A 273 -17.83 29.45 11.37
N VAL A 274 -17.38 29.97 10.23
CA VAL A 274 -16.16 30.80 10.14
C VAL A 274 -16.34 32.10 10.89
N ASN A 275 -17.53 32.75 10.79
CA ASN A 275 -17.86 33.95 11.55
C ASN A 275 -17.88 33.65 13.06
N PHE A 276 -18.57 32.61 13.49
CA PHE A 276 -18.63 32.20 14.90
C PHE A 276 -17.24 31.88 15.47
N ARG A 277 -16.42 31.11 14.71
CA ARG A 277 -15.03 30.88 15.12
C ARG A 277 -14.26 32.18 15.29
N SER A 278 -14.49 33.17 14.43
CA SER A 278 -13.82 34.48 14.53
C SER A 278 -14.24 35.25 15.79
N GLU A 279 -15.50 35.14 16.19
CA GLU A 279 -16.02 35.65 17.46
C GLU A 279 -15.36 34.96 18.66
N LEU A 280 -15.29 33.63 18.65
CA LEU A 280 -14.63 32.85 19.70
C LEU A 280 -13.14 33.20 19.81
N LYS A 281 -12.46 33.38 18.69
CA LYS A 281 -11.06 33.78 18.66
C LYS A 281 -10.86 35.20 19.26
N ALA A 282 -11.76 36.12 19.01
CA ALA A 282 -11.73 37.45 19.63
C ALA A 282 -11.92 37.41 21.16
N GLN A 283 -12.58 36.34 21.68
CA GLN A 283 -12.74 36.05 23.10
C GLN A 283 -11.58 35.23 23.70
N GLY A 284 -10.57 34.90 22.89
CA GLY A 284 -9.37 34.17 23.33
C GLY A 284 -9.45 32.67 23.18
N ALA A 285 -10.51 32.09 22.59
CA ALA A 285 -10.60 30.66 22.36
C ALA A 285 -9.70 30.22 21.18
N PRO A 286 -8.94 29.13 21.31
CA PRO A 286 -7.91 28.74 20.34
C PRO A 286 -8.42 27.92 19.15
N TYR A 287 -9.74 27.71 19.04
CA TYR A 287 -10.32 26.73 18.11
C TYR A 287 -10.02 27.00 16.64
N THR A 288 -9.76 25.93 15.93
CA THR A 288 -9.57 25.90 14.46
C THR A 288 -10.82 25.33 13.76
N VAL A 289 -10.96 25.55 12.46
CA VAL A 289 -12.04 24.93 11.67
C VAL A 289 -11.94 23.39 11.75
N THR A 290 -10.74 22.87 11.87
CA THR A 290 -10.49 21.42 11.97
C THR A 290 -11.12 20.80 13.21
N ASP A 291 -11.13 21.51 14.35
CA ASP A 291 -11.70 21.00 15.61
C ASP A 291 -13.22 20.82 15.49
N PHE A 292 -13.89 21.77 14.83
CA PHE A 292 -15.33 21.64 14.53
C PHE A 292 -15.60 20.46 13.59
N ILE A 293 -14.77 20.25 12.57
CA ILE A 293 -14.91 19.11 11.65
C ILE A 293 -14.71 17.80 12.40
N GLN A 294 -13.67 17.68 13.24
CA GLN A 294 -13.39 16.49 14.04
C GLN A 294 -14.56 16.16 14.95
N LYS A 295 -15.12 17.16 15.66
CA LYS A 295 -16.27 16.95 16.54
C LYS A 295 -17.54 16.59 15.77
N ALA A 296 -17.81 17.23 14.61
CA ALA A 296 -18.94 16.86 13.74
C ALA A 296 -18.83 15.42 13.23
N VAL A 297 -17.62 14.97 12.85
CA VAL A 297 -17.35 13.60 12.43
C VAL A 297 -17.56 12.62 13.59
N ALA A 298 -16.98 12.90 14.77
CA ALA A 298 -17.13 12.05 15.94
C ALA A 298 -18.59 11.83 16.32
N LEU A 299 -19.40 12.91 16.37
CA LEU A 299 -20.83 12.86 16.63
C LEU A 299 -21.59 12.07 15.55
N SER A 300 -21.21 12.23 14.26
CA SER A 300 -21.85 11.52 13.16
C SER A 300 -21.52 10.03 13.14
N LEU A 301 -20.31 9.63 13.56
CA LEU A 301 -19.92 8.21 13.63
C LEU A 301 -20.73 7.45 14.70
N VAL A 302 -21.14 8.12 15.77
CA VAL A 302 -22.06 7.53 16.77
C VAL A 302 -23.44 7.26 16.16
N GLU A 303 -23.93 8.13 15.27
CA GLU A 303 -25.22 7.98 14.59
C GLU A 303 -25.17 6.94 13.45
N PHE A 304 -23.99 6.73 12.87
CA PHE A 304 -23.77 5.83 11.74
C PHE A 304 -22.72 4.74 12.07
N PRO A 305 -23.03 3.79 12.96
CA PRO A 305 -22.03 2.79 13.40
C PRO A 305 -21.47 1.93 12.25
N VAL A 306 -22.22 1.77 11.14
CA VAL A 306 -21.75 1.05 9.96
C VAL A 306 -20.52 1.72 9.31
N VAL A 307 -20.37 3.03 9.45
CA VAL A 307 -19.21 3.77 8.97
C VAL A 307 -18.03 3.65 9.94
N ASN A 308 -18.32 3.40 11.25
CA ASN A 308 -17.31 3.12 12.27
C ASN A 308 -17.11 1.61 12.42
N SER A 309 -16.74 0.94 11.33
CA SER A 309 -16.59 -0.52 11.29
C SER A 309 -15.38 -0.94 10.46
N THR A 310 -15.09 -2.24 10.44
CA THR A 310 -14.05 -2.84 9.59
C THR A 310 -14.52 -4.21 9.10
N THR A 311 -13.93 -4.73 8.03
CA THR A 311 -14.25 -6.06 7.50
C THR A 311 -13.01 -6.85 7.13
N ASP A 312 -13.10 -8.16 7.33
CA ASP A 312 -12.15 -9.16 6.80
C ASP A 312 -12.61 -9.73 5.45
N GLY A 313 -13.68 -9.16 4.85
CA GLY A 313 -14.32 -9.64 3.62
C GLY A 313 -15.40 -10.70 3.84
N LYS A 314 -15.56 -11.24 5.05
CA LYS A 314 -16.60 -12.22 5.44
C LYS A 314 -17.47 -11.70 6.58
N ASN A 315 -16.86 -10.99 7.51
CA ASN A 315 -17.52 -10.46 8.70
C ASN A 315 -17.36 -8.94 8.75
N VAL A 316 -18.32 -8.26 9.37
CA VAL A 316 -18.23 -6.84 9.72
C VAL A 316 -18.07 -6.72 11.22
N ARG A 317 -17.05 -6.00 11.65
CA ARG A 317 -16.80 -5.68 13.05
C ARG A 317 -17.13 -4.21 13.30
N TRP A 318 -18.06 -3.94 14.18
CA TRP A 318 -18.47 -2.60 14.59
C TRP A 318 -17.58 -2.13 15.74
N HIS A 319 -17.20 -0.86 15.73
CA HIS A 319 -16.46 -0.24 16.81
C HIS A 319 -17.44 0.53 17.71
N SER A 320 -17.39 0.27 19.02
CA SER A 320 -18.22 0.96 20.01
C SER A 320 -17.68 2.34 20.39
N ARG A 321 -16.40 2.60 20.08
CA ARG A 321 -15.69 3.84 20.35
C ARG A 321 -15.25 4.46 19.04
N VAL A 322 -15.10 5.79 19.03
CA VAL A 322 -14.61 6.55 17.89
C VAL A 322 -13.16 6.96 18.13
N HIS A 323 -12.25 6.37 17.40
CA HIS A 323 -10.84 6.73 17.44
C HIS A 323 -10.47 7.43 16.13
N LEU A 324 -10.31 8.77 16.19
CA LEU A 324 -10.06 9.59 15.01
C LEU A 324 -8.58 9.63 14.65
N GLY A 325 -8.23 9.10 13.47
CA GLY A 325 -6.93 9.28 12.84
C GLY A 325 -6.84 10.65 12.17
N LEU A 326 -5.75 11.37 12.42
CA LEU A 326 -5.47 12.65 11.77
C LEU A 326 -4.30 12.50 10.80
N ALA A 327 -4.54 12.68 9.51
CA ALA A 327 -3.46 12.62 8.53
C ALA A 327 -2.55 13.85 8.63
N VAL A 328 -1.32 13.65 9.11
CA VAL A 328 -0.30 14.71 9.27
C VAL A 328 0.82 14.50 8.28
N ASN A 329 1.03 15.49 7.39
CA ASN A 329 2.13 15.46 6.43
C ASN A 329 3.45 15.88 7.09
N LEU A 330 4.50 15.09 6.84
CA LEU A 330 5.88 15.34 7.25
C LEU A 330 6.79 15.34 6.02
N GLU A 331 7.98 15.91 6.10
CA GLU A 331 8.96 15.88 5.00
C GLU A 331 9.29 14.46 4.52
N GLN A 332 9.33 13.50 5.44
CA GLN A 332 9.67 12.10 5.15
C GLN A 332 8.47 11.24 4.71
N GLY A 333 7.23 11.73 4.86
CA GLY A 333 6.02 10.98 4.54
C GLY A 333 4.80 11.47 5.32
N LEU A 334 3.79 10.61 5.44
CA LEU A 334 2.55 10.89 6.15
C LEU A 334 2.44 9.95 7.36
N VAL A 335 2.05 10.51 8.51
CA VAL A 335 1.71 9.75 9.72
C VAL A 335 0.29 10.05 10.14
N VAL A 336 -0.34 9.10 10.85
CA VAL A 336 -1.74 9.22 11.28
C VAL A 336 -1.80 9.03 12.80
N PRO A 337 -1.54 10.09 13.60
CA PRO A 337 -1.81 10.04 15.03
C PRO A 337 -3.31 9.90 15.32
N VAL A 338 -3.65 9.30 16.47
CA VAL A 338 -5.00 8.87 16.80
C VAL A 338 -5.50 9.53 18.08
N ILE A 339 -6.60 10.27 17.97
CA ILE A 339 -7.37 10.77 19.12
C ILE A 339 -8.31 9.68 19.58
N ARG A 340 -8.16 9.23 20.82
CA ARG A 340 -8.99 8.18 21.40
C ARG A 340 -10.29 8.73 21.93
N ASP A 341 -11.36 7.93 21.82
CA ASP A 341 -12.70 8.21 22.39
C ASP A 341 -13.20 9.62 22.05
N ALA A 342 -13.00 10.05 20.79
CA ALA A 342 -13.25 11.41 20.33
C ALA A 342 -14.72 11.86 20.48
N GLU A 343 -15.66 10.92 20.55
CA GLU A 343 -17.09 11.16 20.80
C GLU A 343 -17.32 11.73 22.20
N GLU A 344 -16.54 11.32 23.20
CA GLU A 344 -16.69 11.72 24.59
C GLU A 344 -16.01 13.08 24.89
N LEU A 345 -15.01 13.45 24.11
CA LEU A 345 -14.25 14.68 24.33
C LEU A 345 -15.09 15.92 24.04
N SER A 346 -14.99 16.95 24.89
CA SER A 346 -15.46 18.30 24.60
C SER A 346 -14.66 18.90 23.43
N LEU A 347 -15.12 20.02 22.88
CA LEU A 347 -14.40 20.71 21.80
C LEU A 347 -12.99 21.18 22.25
N ALA A 348 -12.85 21.60 23.52
CA ALA A 348 -11.59 22.03 24.10
C ALA A 348 -10.60 20.86 24.26
N GLU A 349 -11.05 19.75 24.86
CA GLU A 349 -10.21 18.55 25.02
C GLU A 349 -9.77 17.96 23.68
N LEU A 350 -10.65 18.00 22.68
CA LEU A 350 -10.36 17.54 21.32
C LEU A 350 -9.30 18.43 20.64
N HIS A 351 -9.42 19.76 20.82
CA HIS A 351 -8.41 20.72 20.34
C HIS A 351 -7.04 20.47 20.97
N ASP A 352 -7.00 20.30 22.29
CA ASP A 352 -5.76 20.09 23.03
C ASP A 352 -5.09 18.76 22.62
N ALA A 353 -5.87 17.68 22.55
CA ALA A 353 -5.39 16.38 22.09
C ALA A 353 -4.85 16.42 20.65
N ALA A 354 -5.57 17.07 19.73
CA ALA A 354 -5.12 17.24 18.36
C ALA A 354 -3.82 18.03 18.27
N THR A 355 -3.74 19.14 19.00
CA THR A 355 -2.57 20.03 19.02
C THR A 355 -1.33 19.30 19.56
N GLU A 356 -1.47 18.57 20.67
CA GLU A 356 -0.39 17.77 21.26
C GLU A 356 0.12 16.69 20.29
N LEU A 357 -0.80 15.91 19.72
CA LEU A 357 -0.46 14.83 18.78
C LEU A 357 0.22 15.35 17.52
N ILE A 358 -0.25 16.48 16.95
CA ILE A 358 0.37 17.12 15.78
C ILE A 358 1.77 17.65 16.13
N ALA A 359 1.96 18.23 17.32
CA ALA A 359 3.28 18.67 17.76
C ALA A 359 4.26 17.50 17.93
N LYS A 360 3.82 16.40 18.55
CA LYS A 360 4.60 15.14 18.66
C LYS A 360 4.93 14.55 17.29
N ALA A 361 3.96 14.54 16.36
CA ALA A 361 4.16 14.08 14.99
C ALA A 361 5.28 14.86 14.28
N ARG A 362 5.23 16.17 14.32
CA ARG A 362 6.23 17.05 13.71
C ARG A 362 7.61 16.91 14.35
N ALA A 363 7.66 16.63 15.65
CA ALA A 363 8.89 16.40 16.39
C ALA A 363 9.44 14.95 16.24
N GLY A 364 8.73 14.04 15.54
CA GLY A 364 9.09 12.64 15.40
C GLY A 364 9.04 11.87 16.74
N LYS A 365 8.17 12.27 17.68
CA LYS A 365 8.07 11.73 19.04
C LYS A 365 6.78 10.94 19.28
N LEU A 366 6.03 10.60 18.24
CA LEU A 366 4.84 9.75 18.38
C LEU A 366 5.24 8.35 18.84
N THR A 367 4.49 7.82 19.79
CA THR A 367 4.60 6.42 20.21
C THR A 367 3.84 5.49 19.27
N PRO A 368 4.17 4.19 19.21
CA PRO A 368 3.40 3.23 18.43
C PRO A 368 1.90 3.19 18.77
N ASP A 369 1.57 3.37 20.07
CA ASP A 369 0.19 3.39 20.54
C ASP A 369 -0.57 4.63 20.07
N GLU A 370 0.11 5.75 19.85
CA GLU A 370 -0.49 6.96 19.32
C GLU A 370 -0.68 6.92 17.79
N MET A 371 -0.08 5.94 17.09
CA MET A 371 -0.15 5.78 15.62
C MET A 371 -1.02 4.61 15.16
N GLY A 372 -1.62 3.86 16.07
CA GLY A 372 -2.38 2.66 15.73
C GLY A 372 -3.79 2.65 16.31
N GLY A 373 -4.69 1.87 15.69
CA GLY A 373 -6.05 1.62 16.20
C GLY A 373 -7.03 2.76 15.97
N SER A 374 -6.83 3.60 14.95
CA SER A 374 -7.88 4.49 14.44
C SER A 374 -9.04 3.67 13.85
N THR A 375 -10.24 4.19 13.99
CA THR A 375 -11.44 3.58 13.42
C THR A 375 -11.99 4.37 12.24
N PHE A 376 -11.56 5.63 12.11
CA PHE A 376 -11.90 6.54 11.02
C PHE A 376 -10.81 7.60 10.89
N THR A 377 -10.41 7.94 9.68
CA THR A 377 -9.36 8.95 9.44
C THR A 377 -9.92 10.21 8.79
N ILE A 378 -9.38 11.37 9.18
CA ILE A 378 -9.62 12.67 8.53
C ILE A 378 -8.33 13.12 7.85
N SER A 379 -8.40 13.36 6.54
CA SER A 379 -7.31 13.94 5.75
C SER A 379 -7.68 15.39 5.39
N ASN A 380 -6.98 16.35 5.97
CA ASN A 380 -7.28 17.77 5.78
C ASN A 380 -6.20 18.45 4.96
N MET A 381 -6.57 18.95 3.75
CA MET A 381 -5.76 19.79 2.88
C MET A 381 -6.29 21.22 2.77
N GLY A 382 -7.11 21.65 3.72
CA GLY A 382 -7.75 22.98 3.71
C GLY A 382 -6.82 24.18 3.62
N MET A 383 -5.53 24.00 3.96
CA MET A 383 -4.51 25.06 3.88
C MET A 383 -3.75 25.10 2.54
N LEU A 384 -4.06 24.23 1.59
CA LEU A 384 -3.28 24.03 0.35
C LEU A 384 -3.98 24.55 -0.91
N ASP A 385 -5.08 25.29 -0.76
CA ASP A 385 -5.89 25.82 -1.87
C ASP A 385 -6.41 24.73 -2.82
N ILE A 386 -6.87 23.61 -2.23
CA ILE A 386 -7.41 22.45 -2.95
C ILE A 386 -8.93 22.52 -3.01
N GLU A 387 -9.49 22.52 -4.20
CA GLU A 387 -10.94 22.57 -4.39
C GLU A 387 -11.64 21.26 -3.98
N ASN A 388 -11.07 20.11 -4.35
CA ASN A 388 -11.58 18.79 -4.00
C ASN A 388 -10.50 17.72 -4.20
N PHE A 389 -10.52 16.65 -3.40
CA PHE A 389 -9.69 15.48 -3.60
C PHE A 389 -10.34 14.24 -2.97
N THR A 390 -9.84 13.08 -3.33
CA THR A 390 -10.19 11.79 -2.73
C THR A 390 -9.00 11.24 -1.96
N ALA A 391 -9.26 10.58 -0.83
CA ALA A 391 -8.24 9.92 -0.02
C ALA A 391 -8.34 8.40 -0.14
N ILE A 392 -7.22 7.71 0.01
CA ILE A 392 -7.18 6.24 0.10
C ILE A 392 -7.53 5.87 1.54
N ILE A 393 -8.42 4.90 1.72
CA ILE A 393 -8.85 4.42 3.04
C ILE A 393 -7.63 3.85 3.77
N ASN A 394 -7.46 4.27 5.03
CA ASN A 394 -6.38 3.75 5.87
C ASN A 394 -6.64 2.25 6.16
N PRO A 395 -5.64 1.36 6.00
CA PRO A 395 -5.83 -0.08 6.24
C PRO A 395 -6.38 -0.37 7.63
N GLY A 396 -7.47 -1.13 7.69
CA GLY A 396 -8.18 -1.47 8.94
C GLY A 396 -9.35 -0.54 9.27
N GLU A 397 -9.68 0.43 8.41
CA GLU A 397 -10.84 1.29 8.50
C GLU A 397 -11.82 1.04 7.35
N SER A 398 -13.06 1.44 7.49
CA SER A 398 -14.08 1.35 6.42
C SER A 398 -14.25 2.63 5.62
N ALA A 399 -13.76 3.77 6.13
CA ALA A 399 -13.90 5.04 5.45
C ALA A 399 -12.86 6.08 5.90
N ILE A 400 -12.67 7.10 5.07
CA ILE A 400 -11.82 8.27 5.31
C ILE A 400 -12.50 9.52 4.77
N LEU A 401 -12.43 10.63 5.50
CA LEU A 401 -12.94 11.92 5.06
C LEU A 401 -11.81 12.81 4.55
N ALA A 402 -11.89 13.21 3.28
CA ALA A 402 -11.04 14.21 2.66
C ALA A 402 -11.68 15.60 2.82
N VAL A 403 -10.97 16.55 3.43
CA VAL A 403 -11.43 17.91 3.68
C VAL A 403 -10.61 18.88 2.83
N SER A 404 -11.26 19.61 1.95
CA SER A 404 -10.63 20.58 1.05
C SER A 404 -10.62 22.01 1.62
N SER A 405 -10.12 22.97 0.85
CA SER A 405 -10.06 24.36 1.25
C SER A 405 -11.45 25.01 1.30
N THR A 406 -11.63 25.91 2.25
CA THR A 406 -12.81 26.79 2.29
C THR A 406 -12.58 27.97 1.37
N LEU A 407 -13.35 28.06 0.30
CA LEU A 407 -13.20 29.06 -0.75
C LEU A 407 -14.45 29.94 -0.86
N LYS A 408 -14.27 31.23 -1.12
CA LYS A 408 -15.40 32.11 -1.41
C LYS A 408 -15.95 31.84 -2.79
N GLN A 409 -17.23 31.44 -2.84
CA GLN A 409 -17.93 31.09 -4.08
C GLN A 409 -19.29 31.82 -4.17
N PRO A 410 -19.73 32.22 -5.38
CA PRO A 410 -21.09 32.68 -5.59
C PRO A 410 -22.03 31.47 -5.52
N VAL A 411 -23.02 31.56 -4.66
CA VAL A 411 -24.07 30.53 -4.52
C VAL A 411 -25.43 31.17 -4.62
N VAL A 412 -26.42 30.40 -5.06
CA VAL A 412 -27.80 30.84 -5.04
C VAL A 412 -28.42 30.49 -3.67
N LYS A 413 -28.86 31.48 -2.92
CA LYS A 413 -29.58 31.34 -1.67
C LYS A 413 -30.79 32.27 -1.69
N ASP A 414 -31.97 31.74 -1.39
CA ASP A 414 -33.23 32.52 -1.38
C ASP A 414 -33.42 33.31 -2.71
N GLU A 415 -33.15 32.65 -3.84
CA GLU A 415 -33.22 33.20 -5.21
C GLU A 415 -32.25 34.36 -5.52
N GLN A 416 -31.28 34.62 -4.64
CA GLN A 416 -30.25 35.62 -4.80
C GLN A 416 -28.86 35.03 -4.91
N ILE A 417 -28.00 35.62 -5.73
CA ILE A 417 -26.58 35.24 -5.81
C ILE A 417 -25.87 35.95 -4.65
N VAL A 418 -25.33 35.16 -3.75
CA VAL A 418 -24.57 35.61 -2.58
C VAL A 418 -23.19 34.98 -2.54
N VAL A 419 -22.21 35.69 -1.95
CA VAL A 419 -20.87 35.11 -1.73
C VAL A 419 -20.88 34.35 -0.41
N ARG A 420 -20.47 33.09 -0.44
CA ARG A 420 -20.38 32.20 0.72
C ARG A 420 -19.02 31.53 0.79
N ASP A 421 -18.62 31.16 1.99
CA ASP A 421 -17.43 30.35 2.26
C ASP A 421 -17.80 28.87 2.10
N ILE A 422 -17.49 28.30 0.96
CA ILE A 422 -17.86 26.91 0.61
C ILE A 422 -16.66 25.98 0.76
N MET A 423 -16.86 24.88 1.47
CA MET A 423 -15.89 23.80 1.65
C MET A 423 -16.45 22.50 1.05
N LYS A 424 -15.66 21.79 0.24
CA LYS A 424 -16.02 20.45 -0.20
C LYS A 424 -15.41 19.40 0.70
N MET A 425 -16.20 18.39 1.02
CA MET A 425 -15.74 17.20 1.72
C MET A 425 -16.04 15.98 0.87
N THR A 426 -15.08 15.08 0.74
CA THR A 426 -15.27 13.81 0.03
C THR A 426 -15.05 12.65 0.98
N LEU A 427 -16.08 11.83 1.16
CA LEU A 427 -16.01 10.56 1.86
C LEU A 427 -15.55 9.49 0.86
N SER A 428 -14.44 8.80 1.17
CA SER A 428 -14.08 7.54 0.53
C SER A 428 -14.52 6.41 1.46
N SER A 429 -15.31 5.46 0.97
CA SER A 429 -15.87 4.37 1.76
C SER A 429 -15.67 3.01 1.09
N ASP A 430 -15.56 1.97 1.91
CA ASP A 430 -15.52 0.57 1.46
C ASP A 430 -16.92 0.12 1.04
N HIS A 431 -17.13 0.00 -0.26
CA HIS A 431 -18.45 -0.35 -0.82
C HIS A 431 -18.91 -1.78 -0.50
N ARG A 432 -18.06 -2.60 0.12
CA ARG A 432 -18.45 -3.92 0.62
C ARG A 432 -19.33 -3.81 1.87
N ILE A 433 -19.21 -2.71 2.63
CA ILE A 433 -19.88 -2.46 3.90
C ILE A 433 -20.84 -1.29 3.80
N ILE A 434 -20.42 -0.21 3.13
CA ILE A 434 -21.12 1.09 3.09
C ILE A 434 -21.67 1.31 1.69
N ASP A 435 -22.99 1.25 1.56
CA ASP A 435 -23.68 1.58 0.31
C ASP A 435 -23.72 3.09 0.04
N GLY A 436 -24.03 3.46 -1.21
CA GLY A 436 -24.05 4.86 -1.64
C GLY A 436 -25.05 5.73 -0.87
N ALA A 437 -26.21 5.18 -0.47
CA ALA A 437 -27.21 5.92 0.30
C ALA A 437 -26.74 6.18 1.73
N THR A 438 -26.11 5.21 2.36
CA THR A 438 -25.53 5.34 3.71
C THR A 438 -24.34 6.32 3.68
N ALA A 439 -23.45 6.23 2.69
CA ALA A 439 -22.35 7.19 2.51
C ALA A 439 -22.86 8.62 2.35
N ALA A 440 -23.89 8.82 1.53
CA ALA A 440 -24.50 10.14 1.32
C ALA A 440 -25.18 10.68 2.58
N ARG A 441 -25.91 9.85 3.32
CA ARG A 441 -26.55 10.24 4.59
C ARG A 441 -25.51 10.64 5.65
N PHE A 442 -24.43 9.87 5.78
CA PHE A 442 -23.35 10.17 6.71
C PHE A 442 -22.64 11.49 6.35
N ALA A 443 -22.28 11.68 5.08
CA ALA A 443 -21.66 12.94 4.63
C ALA A 443 -22.58 14.14 4.84
N ASN A 444 -23.89 14.00 4.59
CA ASN A 444 -24.87 15.06 4.86
C ASN A 444 -25.11 15.28 6.35
N ALA A 445 -24.99 14.27 7.21
CA ALA A 445 -25.08 14.43 8.66
C ALA A 445 -23.92 15.29 9.20
N ILE A 446 -22.70 15.09 8.68
CA ILE A 446 -21.56 15.97 8.99
C ILE A 446 -21.83 17.40 8.49
N LYS A 447 -22.27 17.54 7.22
CA LYS A 447 -22.63 18.83 6.64
C LYS A 447 -23.64 19.59 7.52
N GLN A 448 -24.75 18.96 7.87
CA GLN A 448 -25.80 19.55 8.70
C GLN A 448 -25.25 20.05 10.03
N LYS A 449 -24.42 19.25 10.71
CA LYS A 449 -23.79 19.65 11.97
C LYS A 449 -22.89 20.88 11.80
N LEU A 450 -22.11 20.95 10.72
CA LEU A 450 -21.22 22.08 10.45
C LEU A 450 -22.00 23.35 10.12
N GLU A 451 -23.13 23.25 9.44
CA GLU A 451 -24.00 24.39 9.08
C GLU A 451 -24.93 24.80 10.23
N GLU A 452 -25.16 23.95 11.25
CA GLU A 452 -26.03 24.25 12.40
C GLU A 452 -25.31 25.03 13.50
N ILE A 453 -25.28 26.34 13.40
CA ILE A 453 -24.57 27.18 14.36
C ILE A 453 -25.10 27.07 15.81
N SER A 454 -26.39 26.75 16.01
CA SER A 454 -26.99 26.53 17.32
C SER A 454 -26.33 25.37 18.07
N LEU A 455 -25.90 24.32 17.37
CA LEU A 455 -25.14 23.22 17.94
C LEU A 455 -23.83 23.71 18.54
N TRP A 456 -23.09 24.50 17.78
CA TRP A 456 -21.77 25.00 18.19
C TRP A 456 -21.84 25.98 19.34
N LYS A 457 -22.85 26.84 19.39
CA LYS A 457 -23.10 27.74 20.54
C LYS A 457 -23.39 27.00 21.85
N ARG A 458 -23.78 25.72 21.78
CA ARG A 458 -23.98 24.88 22.97
C ARG A 458 -22.73 24.08 23.36
N LEU A 459 -21.85 23.78 22.38
CA LEU A 459 -20.69 22.93 22.58
C LEU A 459 -19.36 23.68 22.80
N ALA A 460 -19.27 24.93 22.38
CA ALA A 460 -18.13 25.81 22.60
C ALA A 460 -18.36 26.73 23.81
#